data_c7d048a59b47361009be4d74572ddb87
#
_entry.id   c7d048a59b47361009be4d74572ddb87
#
_cell.length_a   1.000
_cell.length_b   1.000
_cell.length_c   1.000
_cell.angle_alpha   90.00
_cell.angle_beta   90.00
_cell.angle_gamma   90.00
#
_symmetry.space_group_name_H-M   'P 1'
#
loop_
_entity.id
_entity.type
_entity.pdbx_description
1 polymer ?
#
loop_
_entity_poly.entity_id
_entity_poly.type
_entity_poly.pdbx_seq_one_letter_code
_entity_poly.pdbx_strand_id
1 'polypeptide(L)' 'MTKIQLTIITKAAAIRVMRGEKVDAVLASYTKLTDEERATIKKEIA' A
#
# COMPACT_ATOMS: atom_id res chain seq x y z
N MET A 1 -1.56 12.62 3.86
CA MET A 1 -0.78 11.62 4.63
C MET A 1 0.68 12.02 4.62
N THR A 2 1.37 11.88 5.74
CA THR A 2 2.79 12.21 5.82
C THR A 2 3.63 11.15 5.12
N LYS A 3 4.86 11.54 4.75
CA LYS A 3 5.80 10.61 4.13
C LYS A 3 6.11 9.41 5.03
N ILE A 4 6.21 9.65 6.34
CA ILE A 4 6.45 8.60 7.32
C ILE A 4 5.29 7.62 7.38
N GLN A 5 4.06 8.13 7.40
CA GLN A 5 2.87 7.29 7.41
C GLN A 5 2.77 6.46 6.13
N LEU A 6 3.10 7.07 4.99
CA LEU A 6 3.09 6.37 3.71
C LEU A 6 4.12 5.24 3.70
N THR A 7 5.30 5.47 4.26
CA THR A 7 6.32 4.45 4.38
C THR A 7 5.85 3.27 5.23
N ILE A 8 5.21 3.54 6.36
CA ILE A 8 4.67 2.51 7.25
C ILE A 8 3.62 1.67 6.53
N ILE A 9 2.70 2.34 5.83
CA ILE A 9 1.65 1.65 5.08
C ILE A 9 2.24 0.81 3.95
N THR A 10 3.23 1.34 3.26
CA THR A 10 3.89 0.61 2.17
C THR A 10 4.52 -0.68 2.68
N LYS A 11 5.20 -0.63 3.81
CA LYS A 11 5.80 -1.82 4.42
C LYS A 11 4.74 -2.82 4.87
N ALA A 12 3.67 -2.35 5.49
CA ALA A 12 2.57 -3.22 5.91
C ALA A 12 1.91 -3.89 4.70
N ALA A 13 1.68 -3.13 3.64
CA ALA A 13 1.10 -3.66 2.41
C ALA A 13 2.01 -4.72 1.77
N ALA A 14 3.31 -4.48 1.76
CA ALA A 14 4.27 -5.43 1.22
C ALA A 14 4.23 -6.76 1.98
N ILE A 15 4.13 -6.72 3.30
CA ILE A 15 4.02 -7.92 4.13
C ILE A 15 2.75 -8.70 3.77
N ARG A 16 1.63 -8.01 3.62
CA ARG A 16 0.37 -8.65 3.27
C ARG A 16 0.44 -9.33 1.89
N VAL A 17 1.07 -8.67 0.94
CA VAL A 17 1.26 -9.24 -0.40
C VAL A 17 2.14 -10.50 -0.32
N MET A 18 3.19 -10.46 0.48
CA MET A 18 4.05 -11.63 0.69
C MET A 18 3.31 -12.80 1.31
N ARG A 19 2.22 -12.54 2.05
CA ARG A 19 1.38 -13.58 2.64
C ARG A 19 0.35 -14.14 1.67
N GLY A 20 0.34 -13.70 0.43
CA GLY A 20 -0.54 -14.20 -0.61
C GLY A 20 -1.74 -13.31 -0.93
N GLU A 21 -1.85 -12.14 -0.30
CA GLU A 21 -2.90 -11.19 -0.64
C GLU A 21 -2.58 -10.47 -1.94
N LYS A 22 -3.61 -10.11 -2.69
CA LYS A 22 -3.43 -9.35 -3.92
C LYS A 22 -3.20 -7.89 -3.61
N VAL A 23 -2.29 -7.26 -4.35
CA VAL A 23 -1.97 -5.83 -4.18
C VAL A 23 -3.21 -4.96 -4.23
N ASP A 24 -4.07 -5.17 -5.22
CA ASP A 24 -5.28 -4.37 -5.37
C ASP A 24 -6.24 -4.53 -4.17
N ALA A 25 -6.37 -5.73 -3.65
CA ALA A 25 -7.20 -5.98 -2.46
C ALA A 25 -6.60 -5.31 -1.22
N VAL A 26 -5.29 -5.36 -1.06
CA VAL A 26 -4.60 -4.70 0.05
C VAL A 26 -4.81 -3.19 -0.02
N LEU A 27 -4.62 -2.58 -1.18
CA LEU A 27 -4.79 -1.15 -1.36
C LEU A 27 -6.24 -0.71 -1.17
N ALA A 28 -7.19 -1.53 -1.58
CA ALA A 28 -8.60 -1.24 -1.38
C ALA A 28 -8.99 -1.18 0.10
N SER A 29 -8.28 -1.90 0.96
CA SER A 29 -8.54 -1.88 2.39
C SER A 29 -8.06 -0.59 3.07
N TYR A 30 -7.17 0.15 2.44
CA TYR A 30 -6.70 1.44 2.95
C TYR A 30 -7.51 2.57 2.30
N THR A 31 -8.65 2.89 2.89
CA THR A 31 -9.63 3.81 2.29
C THR A 31 -9.19 5.27 2.29
N LYS A 32 -8.21 5.62 3.12
CA LYS A 32 -7.71 7.01 3.23
C LYS A 32 -6.63 7.37 2.22
N LEU A 33 -6.20 6.42 1.40
CA LEU A 33 -5.19 6.69 0.39
C LEU A 33 -5.78 7.41 -0.81
N THR A 34 -5.05 8.40 -1.32
CA THR A 34 -5.39 9.02 -2.60
C THR A 34 -4.96 8.08 -3.74
N ASP A 35 -5.44 8.37 -4.95
CA ASP A 35 -5.06 7.58 -6.12
C ASP A 35 -3.55 7.63 -6.36
N GLU A 36 -2.94 8.79 -6.14
CA GLU A 36 -1.50 8.94 -6.27
C GLU A 36 -0.74 8.09 -5.25
N GLU A 37 -1.22 8.09 -4.01
CA GLU A 37 -0.59 7.30 -2.95
C GLU A 37 -0.72 5.80 -3.24
N ARG A 38 -1.86 5.35 -3.73
CA ARG A 38 -2.04 3.96 -4.13
C ARG A 38 -1.10 3.57 -5.26
N ALA A 39 -0.97 4.43 -6.26
CA ALA A 39 -0.06 4.18 -7.38
C ALA A 39 1.39 4.10 -6.90
N THR A 40 1.79 4.96 -5.97
CA THR A 40 3.13 4.95 -5.40
C THR A 40 3.39 3.64 -4.65
N ILE A 41 2.47 3.22 -3.80
CA ILE A 41 2.61 1.97 -3.05
C ILE A 41 2.66 0.78 -3.98
N LYS A 42 1.78 0.73 -4.97
CA LYS A 42 1.75 -0.36 -5.93
C LYS A 42 3.07 -0.47 -6.69
N LYS A 43 3.67 0.66 -7.06
CA LYS A 43 4.96 0.70 -7.74
C LYS A 43 6.08 0.16 -6.84
N GLU A 44 6.03 0.48 -5.55
CA GLU A 44 7.05 0.06 -4.59
C GLU A 44 7.02 -1.45 -4.32
N ILE A 45 5.84 -2.05 -4.30
CA ILE A 45 5.68 -3.45 -3.91
C ILE A 45 5.43 -4.40 -5.09
N ALA A 46 5.23 -3.87 -6.27
CA ALA A 46 4.97 -4.68 -7.48
C ALA A 46 6.26 -5.15 -8.15
#